data_b2672a1e01ee55a79dc11eecd22f6ce7
#
_entry.id   b2672a1e01ee55a79dc11eecd22f6ce7
#
_cell.length_a   1.000
_cell.length_b   1.000
_cell.length_c   1.000
_cell.angle_alpha   90.00
_cell.angle_beta   90.00
_cell.angle_gamma   90.00
#
_symmetry.space_group_name_H-M   'P 1'
#
loop_
_entity.id
_entity.type
_entity.pdbx_description
1 polymer ?
#
loop_
_entity_poly.entity_id
_entity_poly.type
_entity_poly.pdbx_seq_one_letter_code
_entity_poly.pdbx_strand_id
1 'polypeptide(L)'
;MDDEPSPVFRERINHSIGLYKDGYIKKIIFTGGKADGKKFSESYVAKKYAESHGVNSKDIFIEEKSKITQENLKFAKEIMIENDLSKALLISDPLHMKRTVLIAKDVNINAFSSPTKTSQYKSTSKKLTFLMRESFFYITYQIYRIFS
;
A
#
# COMPACT_ATOMS: atom_id res chain seq x y z
N MET A 1 -10.09 10.17 16.01
CA MET A 1 -10.65 10.70 14.77
C MET A 1 -10.50 9.63 13.72
N ASP A 2 -11.61 9.13 13.17
CA ASP A 2 -11.59 7.99 12.23
C ASP A 2 -11.33 8.41 10.78
N ASP A 3 -11.16 9.71 10.55
CA ASP A 3 -11.10 10.32 9.22
C ASP A 3 -9.68 10.72 8.79
N GLU A 4 -8.66 10.43 9.61
CA GLU A 4 -7.28 10.73 9.27
C GLU A 4 -6.41 9.46 9.18
N PRO A 5 -5.48 9.42 8.20
CA PRO A 5 -4.55 8.30 8.09
C PRO A 5 -3.56 8.28 9.25
N SER A 6 -3.19 7.08 9.71
CA SER A 6 -2.12 6.93 10.71
C SER A 6 -0.80 7.55 10.20
N PRO A 7 0.12 7.96 11.08
CA PRO A 7 1.37 8.60 10.66
C PRO A 7 2.17 7.80 9.63
N VAL A 8 2.25 6.48 9.79
CA VAL A 8 2.95 5.59 8.83
C VAL A 8 2.22 5.54 7.49
N PHE A 9 0.89 5.45 7.52
CA PHE A 9 0.10 5.42 6.30
C PHE A 9 0.11 6.77 5.59
N ARG A 10 0.11 7.88 6.33
CA ARG A 10 0.22 9.24 5.80
C ARG A 10 1.51 9.44 4.99
N GLU A 11 2.64 8.89 5.44
CA GLU A 11 3.91 8.95 4.69
C GLU A 11 3.79 8.28 3.31
N ARG A 12 3.12 7.13 3.24
CA ARG A 12 2.88 6.43 1.96
C ARG A 12 1.99 7.26 1.04
N ILE A 13 0.93 7.86 1.57
CA ILE A 13 0.01 8.71 0.80
C ILE A 13 0.75 9.94 0.30
N ASN A 14 1.51 10.64 1.16
CA ASN A 14 2.29 11.81 0.77
C ASN A 14 3.33 11.49 -0.30
N HIS A 15 3.97 10.33 -0.22
CA HIS A 15 4.91 9.88 -1.25
C HIS A 15 4.22 9.69 -2.60
N SER A 16 3.03 9.07 -2.62
CA SER A 16 2.24 8.91 -3.85
C SER A 16 1.77 10.24 -4.42
N ILE A 17 1.34 11.18 -3.56
CA ILE A 17 0.94 12.54 -3.98
C ILE A 17 2.13 13.28 -4.62
N GLY A 18 3.32 13.17 -4.02
CA GLY A 18 4.53 13.78 -4.59
C GLY A 18 4.83 13.23 -5.98
N LEU A 19 4.85 11.90 -6.15
CA LEU A 19 5.07 11.28 -7.45
C LEU A 19 4.01 11.65 -8.50
N TYR A 20 2.76 11.81 -8.08
CA TYR A 20 1.68 12.27 -8.95
C TYR A 20 1.88 13.72 -9.39
N LYS A 21 2.18 14.63 -8.47
CA LYS A 21 2.42 16.06 -8.77
C LYS A 21 3.65 16.28 -9.63
N ASP A 22 4.68 15.47 -9.43
CA ASP A 22 5.92 15.51 -10.23
C ASP A 22 5.75 14.84 -11.60
N GLY A 23 4.57 14.25 -11.88
CA GLY A 23 4.26 13.64 -13.18
C GLY A 23 4.86 12.26 -13.41
N TYR A 24 5.46 11.61 -12.39
CA TYR A 24 5.98 10.25 -12.50
C TYR A 24 4.90 9.19 -12.61
N ILE A 25 3.74 9.43 -11.98
CA ILE A 25 2.57 8.56 -12.05
C ILE A 25 1.34 9.35 -12.46
N LYS A 26 0.40 8.69 -13.15
CA LYS A 26 -0.85 9.29 -13.62
C LYS A 26 -2.08 8.82 -12.84
N LYS A 27 -1.99 7.68 -12.20
CA LYS A 27 -3.08 7.06 -11.44
C LYS A 27 -2.56 6.55 -10.11
N ILE A 28 -3.42 6.52 -9.11
CA ILE A 28 -3.13 6.01 -7.78
C ILE A 28 -4.18 4.95 -7.43
N ILE A 29 -3.75 3.81 -6.91
CA ILE A 29 -4.62 2.80 -6.34
C ILE A 29 -4.31 2.73 -4.85
N PHE A 30 -5.26 3.16 -4.01
CA PHE A 30 -5.18 2.94 -2.57
C PHE A 30 -5.87 1.63 -2.21
N THR A 31 -5.18 0.79 -1.47
CA THR A 31 -5.68 -0.50 -1.00
C THR A 31 -5.81 -0.51 0.51
N GLY A 32 -6.78 -1.23 1.01
CA GLY A 32 -7.00 -1.42 2.44
C GLY A 32 -8.47 -1.32 2.80
N GLY A 33 -8.99 -2.41 3.31
CA GLY A 33 -10.38 -2.52 3.72
C GLY A 33 -10.68 -1.79 5.02
N LYS A 34 -11.87 -2.02 5.52
CA LYS A 34 -12.37 -1.44 6.77
C LYS A 34 -11.95 -2.31 7.95
N ALA A 35 -11.18 -1.74 8.87
CA ALA A 35 -10.87 -2.41 10.13
C ALA A 35 -12.07 -2.42 11.08
N ASP A 36 -12.12 -3.40 11.98
CA ASP A 36 -13.18 -3.52 12.98
C ASP A 36 -13.28 -2.26 13.83
N GLY A 37 -14.50 -1.78 14.03
CA GLY A 37 -14.80 -0.57 14.79
C GLY A 37 -14.49 0.74 14.08
N LYS A 38 -13.96 0.72 12.86
CA LYS A 38 -13.73 1.93 12.04
C LYS A 38 -14.97 2.28 11.21
N LYS A 39 -15.19 3.57 10.98
CA LYS A 39 -16.29 4.06 10.14
C LYS A 39 -15.99 3.90 8.65
N PHE A 40 -14.72 4.16 8.26
CA PHE A 40 -14.25 4.16 6.88
C PHE A 40 -13.13 3.15 6.67
N SER A 41 -12.95 2.72 5.42
CA SER A 41 -11.80 1.92 4.99
C SER A 41 -10.52 2.76 4.94
N GLU A 42 -9.36 2.11 5.05
CA GLU A 42 -8.07 2.82 4.92
C GLU A 42 -7.94 3.46 3.54
N SER A 43 -8.34 2.76 2.48
CA SER A 43 -8.30 3.26 1.11
C SER A 43 -9.22 4.47 0.89
N TYR A 44 -10.39 4.50 1.50
CA TYR A 44 -11.28 5.67 1.45
C TYR A 44 -10.67 6.89 2.13
N VAL A 45 -10.11 6.70 3.34
CA VAL A 45 -9.42 7.78 4.08
C VAL A 45 -8.24 8.31 3.26
N ALA A 46 -7.45 7.42 2.65
CA ALA A 46 -6.35 7.79 1.78
C ALA A 46 -6.81 8.61 0.56
N LYS A 47 -7.90 8.20 -0.08
CA LYS A 47 -8.49 8.94 -1.21
C LYS A 47 -8.88 10.34 -0.79
N LYS A 48 -9.63 10.49 0.31
CA LYS A 48 -10.05 11.81 0.82
C LYS A 48 -8.86 12.71 1.15
N TYR A 49 -7.84 12.15 1.77
CA TYR A 49 -6.61 12.87 2.06
C TYR A 49 -5.90 13.32 0.77
N ALA A 50 -5.76 12.45 -0.21
CA ALA A 50 -5.11 12.78 -1.49
C ALA A 50 -5.90 13.84 -2.28
N GLU A 51 -7.23 13.75 -2.32
CA GLU A 51 -8.10 14.75 -2.94
C GLU A 51 -7.91 16.13 -2.30
N SER A 52 -7.87 16.22 -0.96
CA SER A 52 -7.64 17.48 -0.24
C SER A 52 -6.24 18.06 -0.49
N HIS A 53 -5.29 17.26 -0.98
CA HIS A 53 -3.94 17.67 -1.35
C HIS A 53 -3.75 17.85 -2.86
N GLY A 54 -4.83 17.94 -3.64
CA GLY A 54 -4.80 18.33 -5.04
C GLY A 54 -4.63 17.19 -6.05
N VAL A 55 -4.85 15.93 -5.64
CA VAL A 55 -4.95 14.81 -6.59
C VAL A 55 -6.37 14.77 -7.16
N ASN A 56 -6.48 14.66 -8.49
CA ASN A 56 -7.78 14.59 -9.14
C ASN A 56 -8.51 13.28 -8.78
N SER A 57 -9.75 13.36 -8.34
CA SER A 57 -10.57 12.18 -7.97
C SER A 57 -10.66 11.13 -9.07
N LYS A 58 -10.64 11.54 -10.35
CA LYS A 58 -10.66 10.66 -11.53
C LYS A 58 -9.38 9.81 -11.68
N ASP A 59 -8.32 10.19 -11.00
CA ASP A 59 -7.03 9.53 -11.05
C ASP A 59 -6.79 8.62 -9.84
N ILE A 60 -7.78 8.52 -8.93
CA ILE A 60 -7.70 7.70 -7.72
C ILE A 60 -8.70 6.54 -7.80
N PHE A 61 -8.17 5.34 -7.70
CA PHE A 61 -8.95 4.12 -7.48
C PHE A 61 -8.80 3.66 -6.03
N ILE A 62 -9.81 3.04 -5.47
CA ILE A 62 -9.78 2.46 -4.12
C ILE A 62 -10.19 1.00 -4.12
N GLU A 63 -9.56 0.24 -3.25
CA GLU A 63 -9.88 -1.14 -2.96
C GLU A 63 -10.21 -1.26 -1.46
N GLU A 64 -11.41 -1.70 -1.12
CA GLU A 64 -11.96 -1.65 0.24
C GLU A 64 -12.28 -3.03 0.84
N LYS A 65 -12.01 -4.12 0.12
CA LYS A 65 -12.40 -5.49 0.52
C LYS A 65 -11.30 -6.22 1.27
N SER A 66 -10.05 -5.84 1.03
CA SER A 66 -8.88 -6.55 1.54
C SER A 66 -8.71 -6.42 3.06
N LYS A 67 -8.23 -7.50 3.66
CA LYS A 67 -7.89 -7.58 5.09
C LYS A 67 -6.40 -7.85 5.31
N ILE A 68 -5.71 -8.35 4.29
CA ILE A 68 -4.29 -8.72 4.34
C ILE A 68 -3.56 -8.23 3.08
N THR A 69 -2.23 -8.17 3.14
CA THR A 69 -1.41 -7.65 2.03
C THR A 69 -1.57 -8.43 0.73
N GLN A 70 -1.77 -9.75 0.79
CA GLN A 70 -2.01 -10.58 -0.39
C GLN A 70 -3.28 -10.15 -1.13
N GLU A 71 -4.35 -9.91 -0.37
CA GLU A 71 -5.62 -9.42 -0.91
C GLU A 71 -5.49 -8.02 -1.49
N ASN A 72 -4.75 -7.11 -0.81
CA ASN A 72 -4.46 -5.77 -1.30
C ASN A 72 -3.92 -5.82 -2.73
N LEU A 73 -2.90 -6.65 -2.95
CA LEU A 73 -2.25 -6.74 -4.26
C LEU A 73 -3.09 -7.51 -5.28
N LYS A 74 -3.80 -8.56 -4.85
CA LYS A 74 -4.72 -9.29 -5.73
C LYS A 74 -5.82 -8.37 -6.26
N PHE A 75 -6.51 -7.63 -5.40
CA PHE A 75 -7.58 -6.73 -5.82
C PHE A 75 -7.06 -5.49 -6.55
N ALA A 76 -5.87 -4.99 -6.19
CA ALA A 76 -5.21 -3.95 -6.99
C ALA A 76 -4.94 -4.43 -8.41
N LYS A 77 -4.54 -5.70 -8.60
CA LYS A 77 -4.34 -6.28 -9.93
C LYS A 77 -5.64 -6.31 -10.75
N GLU A 78 -6.77 -6.62 -10.12
CA GLU A 78 -8.09 -6.58 -10.77
C GLU A 78 -8.41 -5.15 -11.28
N ILE A 79 -8.21 -4.13 -10.43
CA ILE A 79 -8.37 -2.72 -10.82
C ILE A 79 -7.41 -2.34 -11.96
N MET A 80 -6.17 -2.80 -11.93
CA MET A 80 -5.20 -2.54 -12.99
C MET A 80 -5.68 -3.10 -14.33
N ILE A 81 -6.20 -4.33 -14.35
CA ILE A 81 -6.71 -4.98 -15.56
C ILE A 81 -7.92 -4.21 -16.10
N GLU A 82 -8.88 -3.87 -15.24
CA GLU A 82 -10.10 -3.14 -15.61
C GLU A 82 -9.84 -1.74 -16.20
N ASN A 83 -8.67 -1.16 -15.87
CA ASN A 83 -8.29 0.19 -16.29
C ASN A 83 -7.08 0.24 -17.24
N ASP A 84 -6.71 -0.90 -17.85
CA ASP A 84 -5.60 -1.02 -18.79
C ASP A 84 -4.24 -0.52 -18.25
N LEU A 85 -4.01 -0.71 -16.94
CA LEU A 85 -2.76 -0.33 -16.28
C LEU A 85 -1.78 -1.51 -16.30
N SER A 86 -0.65 -1.34 -16.98
CA SER A 86 0.32 -2.42 -17.24
C SER A 86 1.50 -2.46 -16.26
N LYS A 87 1.79 -1.34 -15.58
CA LYS A 87 2.93 -1.20 -14.66
C LYS A 87 2.50 -0.48 -13.41
N ALA A 88 3.16 -0.79 -12.29
CA ALA A 88 2.89 -0.14 -11.01
C ALA A 88 4.18 0.25 -10.27
N LEU A 89 4.14 1.38 -9.55
CA LEU A 89 5.08 1.66 -8.48
C LEU A 89 4.46 1.21 -7.17
N LEU A 90 5.12 0.30 -6.48
CA LEU A 90 4.71 -0.14 -5.14
C LEU A 90 5.25 0.84 -4.11
N ILE A 91 4.35 1.50 -3.41
CA ILE A 91 4.68 2.44 -2.34
C ILE A 91 4.39 1.79 -1.00
N SER A 92 5.40 1.66 -0.19
CA SER A 92 5.30 1.08 1.15
C SER A 92 6.43 1.57 2.05
N ASP A 93 6.34 1.28 3.34
CA ASP A 93 7.46 1.45 4.27
C ASP A 93 8.63 0.54 3.86
N PRO A 94 9.88 1.00 3.94
CA PRO A 94 11.05 0.21 3.56
C PRO A 94 11.11 -1.19 4.19
N LEU A 95 10.69 -1.32 5.45
CA LEU A 95 10.71 -2.60 6.17
C LEU A 95 9.65 -3.59 5.65
N HIS A 96 8.55 -3.08 5.09
CA HIS A 96 7.46 -3.89 4.52
C HIS A 96 7.67 -4.19 3.02
N MET A 97 8.52 -3.42 2.34
CA MET A 97 8.66 -3.44 0.88
C MET A 97 9.07 -4.82 0.34
N LYS A 98 9.99 -5.52 1.01
CA LYS A 98 10.48 -6.83 0.56
C LYS A 98 9.33 -7.84 0.39
N ARG A 99 8.43 -7.91 1.37
CA ARG A 99 7.26 -8.79 1.31
C ARG A 99 6.26 -8.34 0.26
N THR A 100 6.03 -7.04 0.14
CA THR A 100 5.12 -6.47 -0.87
C THR A 100 5.57 -6.78 -2.29
N VAL A 101 6.87 -6.62 -2.60
CA VAL A 101 7.43 -6.95 -3.92
C VAL A 101 7.30 -8.44 -4.25
N LEU A 102 7.55 -9.32 -3.27
CA LEU A 102 7.40 -10.75 -3.46
C LEU A 102 5.96 -11.13 -3.82
N ILE A 103 4.99 -10.61 -3.06
CA ILE A 103 3.57 -10.86 -3.31
C ILE A 103 3.15 -10.30 -4.68
N ALA A 104 3.61 -9.09 -5.03
CA ALA A 104 3.31 -8.48 -6.33
C ALA A 104 3.78 -9.37 -7.49
N LYS A 105 4.96 -9.96 -7.36
CA LYS A 105 5.49 -10.94 -8.34
C LYS A 105 4.58 -12.16 -8.45
N ASP A 106 4.13 -12.70 -7.32
CA ASP A 106 3.30 -13.92 -7.30
C ASP A 106 1.91 -13.69 -7.90
N VAL A 107 1.37 -12.48 -7.79
CA VAL A 107 0.10 -12.11 -8.47
C VAL A 107 0.31 -11.52 -9.88
N ASN A 108 1.52 -11.61 -10.42
CA ASN A 108 1.88 -11.14 -11.76
C ASN A 108 1.60 -9.64 -11.98
N ILE A 109 1.95 -8.79 -11.00
CA ILE A 109 2.01 -7.35 -11.21
C ILE A 109 3.42 -6.99 -11.69
N ASN A 110 3.52 -6.32 -12.84
CA ASN A 110 4.78 -5.72 -13.29
C ASN A 110 5.06 -4.47 -12.44
N ALA A 111 5.78 -4.67 -11.35
CA ALA A 111 5.93 -3.69 -10.29
C ALA A 111 7.38 -3.29 -10.04
N PHE A 112 7.56 -2.01 -9.74
CA PHE A 112 8.82 -1.42 -9.29
C PHE A 112 8.64 -0.90 -7.87
N SER A 113 9.65 -1.06 -7.02
CA SER A 113 9.60 -0.58 -5.65
C SER A 113 9.88 0.93 -5.56
N SER A 114 9.08 1.62 -4.76
CA SER A 114 9.27 3.03 -4.43
C SER A 114 9.01 3.22 -2.92
N PRO A 115 9.96 2.84 -2.06
CA PRO A 115 9.79 2.95 -0.62
C PRO A 115 9.70 4.40 -0.17
N THR A 116 8.99 4.66 0.92
CA THR A 116 8.98 5.97 1.55
C THR A 116 10.39 6.33 2.04
N LYS A 117 10.76 7.61 1.94
CA LYS A 117 12.09 8.09 2.32
C LYS A 117 12.30 8.09 3.84
N THR A 118 11.23 8.25 4.60
CA THR A 118 11.25 8.32 6.05
C THR A 118 10.36 7.23 6.64
N SER A 119 10.86 6.55 7.67
CA SER A 119 10.03 5.65 8.48
C SER A 119 9.55 6.39 9.71
N GLN A 120 8.24 6.40 9.95
CA GLN A 120 7.66 6.96 11.17
C GLN A 120 7.92 6.12 12.42
N TYR A 121 8.58 4.97 12.28
CA TYR A 121 9.07 4.20 13.42
C TYR A 121 10.31 4.86 14.02
N LYS A 122 10.12 5.92 14.81
CA LYS A 122 11.21 6.75 15.40
C LYS A 122 11.98 6.02 16.51
N SER A 123 11.34 5.08 17.20
CA SER A 123 11.99 4.30 18.27
C SER A 123 12.65 3.05 17.72
N THR A 124 13.88 2.78 18.13
CA THR A 124 14.63 1.55 17.78
C THR A 124 13.86 0.29 18.21
N SER A 125 13.24 0.30 19.39
CA SER A 125 12.40 -0.80 19.87
C SER A 125 11.22 -1.06 18.96
N LYS A 126 10.49 -0.02 18.52
CA LYS A 126 9.36 -0.16 17.58
C LYS A 126 9.82 -0.65 16.22
N LYS A 127 10.96 -0.19 15.72
CA LYS A 127 11.56 -0.69 14.47
C LYS A 127 11.90 -2.17 14.57
N LEU A 128 12.51 -2.59 15.68
CA LEU A 128 12.89 -3.99 15.89
C LEU A 128 11.65 -4.89 15.97
N THR A 129 10.63 -4.50 16.73
CA THR A 129 9.36 -5.25 16.83
C THR A 129 8.69 -5.38 15.47
N PHE A 130 8.64 -4.30 14.70
CA PHE A 130 8.08 -4.31 13.36
C PHE A 130 8.89 -5.20 12.41
N LEU A 131 10.22 -5.11 12.45
CA LEU A 131 11.10 -5.94 11.63
C LEU A 131 10.95 -7.43 11.95
N MET A 132 10.86 -7.80 13.23
CA MET A 132 10.62 -9.18 13.65
C MET A 132 9.26 -9.69 13.12
N ARG A 133 8.21 -8.87 13.22
CA ARG A 133 6.89 -9.19 12.68
C ARG A 133 6.91 -9.37 11.15
N GLU A 134 7.54 -8.47 10.43
CA GLU A 134 7.66 -8.57 8.97
C GLU A 134 8.52 -9.77 8.54
N SER A 135 9.58 -10.08 9.27
CA SER A 135 10.40 -11.29 9.04
C SER A 135 9.57 -12.56 9.25
N PHE A 136 8.77 -12.61 10.32
CA PHE A 136 7.87 -13.74 10.57
C PHE A 136 6.85 -13.91 9.44
N PHE A 137 6.18 -12.84 9.04
CA PHE A 137 5.21 -12.89 7.93
C PHE A 137 5.87 -13.22 6.58
N TYR A 138 7.09 -12.74 6.36
CA TYR A 138 7.83 -13.07 5.15
C TYR A 138 8.17 -14.56 5.08
N ILE A 139 8.68 -15.14 6.17
CA ILE A 139 8.99 -16.57 6.26
C ILE A 139 7.71 -17.40 6.11
N THR A 140 6.64 -17.05 6.81
CA THR A 140 5.35 -17.74 6.72
C THR A 140 4.81 -17.70 5.29
N TYR A 141 4.92 -16.57 4.61
CA TYR A 141 4.51 -16.45 3.22
C TYR A 141 5.36 -17.30 2.27
N GLN A 142 6.67 -17.37 2.49
CA GLN A 142 7.56 -18.24 1.71
C GLN A 142 7.17 -19.72 1.88
N ILE A 143 6.85 -20.14 3.09
CA ILE A 143 6.37 -21.50 3.36
C ILE A 143 5.04 -21.75 2.62
N TYR A 144 4.10 -20.83 2.70
CA TYR A 144 2.83 -20.92 1.98
C TYR A 144 3.04 -21.13 0.48
N ARG A 145 3.95 -20.38 -0.16
CA ARG A 145 4.28 -20.50 -1.60
C ARG A 145 4.79 -21.90 -2.01
N ILE A 146 5.47 -22.59 -1.10
CA ILE A 146 6.01 -23.95 -1.39
C ILE A 146 4.87 -24.97 -1.47
N PHE A 147 3.80 -24.76 -0.70
CA PHE A 147 2.67 -25.69 -0.57
C PHE A 147 1.42 -25.27 -1.35
N SER A 148 1.44 -24.13 -2.02
CA SER A 148 0.36 -23.64 -2.91
C SER A 148 0.65 -23.95 -4.36
#